data_53b02c6444f14ba5337c1262675ac5a6
#
_entry.id   53b02c6444f14ba5337c1262675ac5a6
#
_cell.length_a   1.000
_cell.length_b   1.000
_cell.length_c   1.000
_cell.angle_alpha   90.00
_cell.angle_beta   90.00
_cell.angle_gamma   90.00
#
_symmetry.space_group_name_H-M   'P 1'
#
loop_
_entity.id
_entity.type
_entity.pdbx_description
1 polymer ?
#
loop_
_entity_poly.entity_id
_entity_poly.type
_entity_poly.pdbx_seq_one_letter_code
_entity_poly.pdbx_strand_id
1 'polypeptide(L)'
;MLTQGSIVEAIPHAQLPLRYEALPSFEGQHAIALRRLIWLYFWLLIFEGALRKWIVPSLSTPLLVVRDPLVILIYLQALRCRRFPINGPMLGCFLLLVGFILLALVQITTGVGGGVLVAAYGLRTNFLHLPLIFVIPQVFSYADVLKLGKWILILAIPMTALMVLQFESSAGSWMNAATRSDVQQIEFAMGKVRPSGTFSFATGAAHFFVLATAFMVYALAQKRMIYPRWLVWSALLSVLIVQPVSGSRLLVLGCGLVVAGTIAFGMINLGRAQKILGVLVLIGLVFGALSFTGFFREASDVFMTRWNDASDAAGGVQQGIVWRFFGGFFEPFTLLPQAGLIGKGIGMGTNAASAMMTGALVFLLAEGEWARVVLEAGPLLGFSFLFYRVWVAGTVGVRAWSSAKQGKLLAWLLAWDACRSLVTEQISQPTNLGFMVFVGGLCLAALAEDRFSNRIASEPSSRHPVHNLGKGPDSRRRFRGSPLPVS
;
A
#
# COMPACT_ATOMS: atom_id res chain seq x y z
N MET A 1 -63.17 -8.27 -23.71
CA MET A 1 -63.06 -9.70 -23.40
C MET A 1 -61.79 -9.90 -22.58
N LEU A 2 -62.04 -10.18 -21.33
CA LEU A 2 -61.23 -10.88 -20.34
C LEU A 2 -59.75 -10.46 -20.10
N THR A 3 -59.63 -9.64 -19.10
CA THR A 3 -58.49 -9.38 -18.23
C THR A 3 -58.09 -10.65 -17.46
N GLN A 4 -56.80 -11.02 -17.51
CA GLN A 4 -56.20 -11.90 -16.52
C GLN A 4 -55.18 -11.09 -15.70
N GLY A 5 -55.57 -10.75 -14.49
CA GLY A 5 -54.67 -10.26 -13.45
C GLY A 5 -53.93 -11.43 -12.81
N SER A 6 -52.60 -11.41 -12.83
CA SER A 6 -51.77 -12.32 -12.05
C SER A 6 -51.44 -11.68 -10.71
N ILE A 7 -51.99 -12.25 -9.66
CA ILE A 7 -51.69 -11.98 -8.26
C ILE A 7 -50.31 -12.58 -8.01
N VAL A 8 -49.31 -11.71 -7.75
CA VAL A 8 -48.03 -12.15 -7.22
C VAL A 8 -48.15 -12.21 -5.69
N GLU A 9 -48.29 -13.41 -5.18
CA GLU A 9 -48.24 -13.69 -3.76
C GLU A 9 -46.85 -13.38 -3.23
N ALA A 10 -46.78 -12.50 -2.23
CA ALA A 10 -45.58 -12.18 -1.49
C ALA A 10 -45.14 -13.38 -0.62
N ILE A 11 -44.01 -13.98 -0.95
CA ILE A 11 -43.39 -15.02 -0.13
C ILE A 11 -42.84 -14.35 1.14
N PRO A 12 -43.24 -14.77 2.34
CA PRO A 12 -42.69 -14.21 3.58
C PRO A 12 -41.19 -14.55 3.72
N HIS A 13 -40.40 -13.53 3.98
CA HIS A 13 -38.99 -13.69 4.32
C HIS A 13 -38.84 -14.61 5.53
N ALA A 14 -38.52 -15.87 5.29
CA ALA A 14 -38.08 -16.79 6.32
C ALA A 14 -36.77 -16.21 6.93
N GLN A 15 -36.87 -15.86 8.20
CA GLN A 15 -35.72 -15.53 9.03
C GLN A 15 -34.82 -16.78 9.08
N LEU A 16 -33.64 -16.69 8.47
CA LEU A 16 -32.61 -17.72 8.59
C LEU A 16 -32.21 -17.85 10.06
N PRO A 17 -32.23 -19.06 10.62
CA PRO A 17 -31.90 -19.25 12.04
C PRO A 17 -30.41 -19.06 12.30
N LEU A 18 -30.19 -18.31 13.38
CA LEU A 18 -29.06 -18.42 14.32
C LEU A 18 -27.70 -18.81 13.72
N ARG A 19 -26.89 -17.78 13.66
CA ARG A 19 -25.44 -17.82 13.60
C ARG A 19 -24.91 -18.92 14.57
N TYR A 20 -24.55 -20.04 14.02
CA TYR A 20 -23.73 -21.02 14.71
C TYR A 20 -22.33 -20.38 14.82
N GLU A 21 -22.01 -19.78 15.95
CA GLU A 21 -20.63 -19.47 16.31
C GLU A 21 -19.93 -20.80 16.61
N ALA A 22 -19.52 -21.49 15.55
CA ALA A 22 -18.60 -22.58 15.68
C ALA A 22 -17.34 -22.02 16.37
N LEU A 23 -16.96 -22.57 17.49
CA LEU A 23 -15.67 -22.34 18.12
C LEU A 23 -14.60 -22.40 17.03
N PRO A 24 -13.72 -21.38 16.91
CA PRO A 24 -12.76 -21.35 15.82
C PRO A 24 -11.92 -22.62 15.89
N SER A 25 -11.95 -23.38 14.81
CA SER A 25 -11.04 -24.52 14.64
C SER A 25 -9.60 -24.05 14.86
N PHE A 26 -8.69 -24.93 15.24
CA PHE A 26 -7.27 -24.59 15.45
C PHE A 26 -6.69 -23.80 14.25
N GLU A 27 -7.06 -24.16 13.01
CA GLU A 27 -6.73 -23.42 11.80
C GLU A 27 -7.34 -22.00 11.77
N GLY A 28 -8.54 -21.81 12.32
CA GLY A 28 -9.20 -20.51 12.43
C GLY A 28 -8.47 -19.57 13.40
N GLN A 29 -7.95 -20.08 14.51
CA GLN A 29 -7.20 -19.27 15.50
C GLN A 29 -5.88 -18.77 14.89
N HIS A 30 -5.15 -19.63 14.18
CA HIS A 30 -3.90 -19.23 13.50
C HIS A 30 -4.13 -18.20 12.41
N ALA A 31 -5.21 -18.30 11.65
CA ALA A 31 -5.57 -17.30 10.63
C ALA A 31 -5.91 -15.94 11.26
N ILE A 32 -6.58 -15.92 12.42
CA ILE A 32 -6.85 -14.70 13.18
C ILE A 32 -5.54 -14.09 13.68
N ALA A 33 -4.61 -14.91 14.23
CA ALA A 33 -3.31 -14.44 14.68
C ALA A 33 -2.51 -13.84 13.52
N LEU A 34 -2.46 -14.49 12.36
CA LEU A 34 -1.79 -13.99 11.15
C LEU A 34 -2.37 -12.64 10.70
N ARG A 35 -3.70 -12.49 10.72
CA ARG A 35 -4.36 -11.21 10.43
C ARG A 35 -3.95 -10.12 11.42
N ARG A 36 -3.88 -10.42 12.72
CA ARG A 36 -3.45 -9.48 13.75
C ARG A 36 -1.99 -9.04 13.56
N LEU A 37 -1.10 -9.94 13.16
CA LEU A 37 0.30 -9.62 12.88
C LEU A 37 0.43 -8.68 11.68
N ILE A 38 -0.38 -8.84 10.62
CA ILE A 38 -0.40 -7.91 9.48
C ILE A 38 -0.93 -6.53 9.91
N TRP A 39 -1.95 -6.48 10.77
CA TRP A 39 -2.40 -5.22 11.37
C TRP A 39 -1.31 -4.56 12.22
N LEU A 40 -0.57 -5.34 13.02
CA LEU A 40 0.56 -4.83 13.80
C LEU A 40 1.66 -4.28 12.89
N TYR A 41 1.93 -4.93 11.74
CA TYR A 41 2.85 -4.41 10.74
C TYR A 41 2.41 -3.03 10.21
N PHE A 42 1.12 -2.86 9.95
CA PHE A 42 0.57 -1.56 9.56
C PHE A 42 0.79 -0.49 10.65
N TRP A 43 0.46 -0.80 11.90
CA TRP A 43 0.63 0.15 13.00
C TRP A 43 2.09 0.53 13.21
N LEU A 44 3.00 -0.42 13.15
CA LEU A 44 4.43 -0.14 13.23
C LEU A 44 4.91 0.68 12.03
N LEU A 45 4.40 0.43 10.82
CA LEU A 45 4.75 1.22 9.64
C LEU A 45 4.40 2.71 9.83
N ILE A 46 3.27 3.02 10.47
CA ILE A 46 2.81 4.40 10.69
C ILE A 46 3.52 5.06 11.89
N PHE A 47 3.78 4.32 12.97
CA PHE A 47 4.21 4.90 14.24
C PHE A 47 5.68 4.62 14.61
N GLU A 48 6.41 3.76 13.88
CA GLU A 48 7.83 3.48 14.12
C GLU A 48 8.66 4.78 14.21
N GLY A 49 8.44 5.73 13.30
CA GLY A 49 9.16 6.99 13.30
C GLY A 49 8.84 7.85 14.55
N ALA A 50 7.59 7.85 15.02
CA ALA A 50 7.20 8.54 16.24
C ALA A 50 7.85 7.92 17.48
N LEU A 51 7.89 6.58 17.55
CA LEU A 51 8.61 5.86 18.62
C LEU A 51 10.08 6.27 18.66
N ARG A 52 10.74 6.35 17.52
CA ARG A 52 12.15 6.68 17.38
C ARG A 52 12.45 8.15 17.66
N LYS A 53 11.54 9.07 17.34
CA LYS A 53 11.74 10.52 17.53
C LYS A 53 11.41 10.99 18.94
N TRP A 54 10.32 10.51 19.54
CA TRP A 54 9.73 11.12 20.72
C TRP A 54 9.63 10.21 21.93
N ILE A 55 9.42 8.90 21.74
CA ILE A 55 9.10 7.98 22.86
C ILE A 55 10.36 7.30 23.36
N VAL A 56 11.15 6.69 22.47
CA VAL A 56 12.37 5.97 22.83
C VAL A 56 13.55 6.34 21.88
N PRO A 57 14.02 7.60 21.89
CA PRO A 57 15.11 8.05 21.01
C PRO A 57 16.40 7.25 21.18
N SER A 58 16.68 6.78 22.39
CA SER A 58 17.84 5.94 22.71
C SER A 58 17.89 4.61 21.95
N LEU A 59 16.71 4.09 21.57
CA LEU A 59 16.59 2.86 20.77
C LEU A 59 16.35 3.15 19.28
N SER A 60 16.61 4.36 18.81
CA SER A 60 16.32 4.76 17.41
C SER A 60 16.97 3.83 16.38
N THR A 61 18.21 3.38 16.61
CA THR A 61 18.91 2.46 15.70
C THR A 61 18.35 1.04 15.73
N PRO A 62 18.13 0.36 16.89
CA PRO A 62 17.48 -0.94 16.93
C PRO A 62 16.04 -0.94 16.38
N LEU A 63 15.29 0.12 16.62
CA LEU A 63 13.92 0.25 16.11
C LEU A 63 13.82 0.32 14.59
N LEU A 64 14.93 0.61 13.89
CA LEU A 64 14.97 0.59 12.43
C LEU A 64 14.66 -0.78 11.83
N VAL A 65 14.96 -1.85 12.58
CA VAL A 65 14.71 -3.24 12.19
C VAL A 65 13.54 -3.87 12.96
N VAL A 66 12.75 -3.10 13.72
CA VAL A 66 11.67 -3.62 14.58
C VAL A 66 10.60 -4.42 13.81
N ARG A 67 10.41 -4.13 12.54
CA ARG A 67 9.46 -4.85 11.67
C ARG A 67 9.99 -6.18 11.16
N ASP A 68 11.29 -6.44 11.22
CA ASP A 68 11.90 -7.67 10.70
C ASP A 68 11.47 -8.93 11.48
N PRO A 69 11.57 -8.96 12.83
CA PRO A 69 11.05 -10.09 13.60
C PRO A 69 9.57 -10.32 13.35
N LEU A 70 8.79 -9.24 13.17
CA LEU A 70 7.38 -9.35 12.89
C LEU A 70 7.11 -10.00 11.51
N VAL A 71 7.90 -9.64 10.48
CA VAL A 71 7.79 -10.26 9.15
C VAL A 71 8.12 -11.74 9.21
N ILE A 72 9.16 -12.12 9.95
CA ILE A 72 9.51 -13.54 10.18
C ILE A 72 8.34 -14.27 10.87
N LEU A 73 7.75 -13.68 11.89
CA LEU A 73 6.57 -14.24 12.57
C LEU A 73 5.37 -14.38 11.63
N ILE A 74 5.15 -13.40 10.74
CA ILE A 74 4.09 -13.48 9.71
C ILE A 74 4.34 -14.68 8.79
N TYR A 75 5.58 -14.90 8.34
CA TYR A 75 5.90 -16.03 7.45
C TYR A 75 5.76 -17.38 8.17
N LEU A 76 6.26 -17.50 9.40
CA LEU A 76 6.11 -18.71 10.20
C LEU A 76 4.62 -19.04 10.42
N GLN A 77 3.82 -18.02 10.72
CA GLN A 77 2.39 -18.20 10.92
C GLN A 77 1.67 -18.53 9.61
N ALA A 78 2.07 -17.91 8.48
CA ALA A 78 1.53 -18.21 7.16
C ALA A 78 1.82 -19.66 6.74
N LEU A 79 3.02 -20.15 7.03
CA LEU A 79 3.39 -21.55 6.81
C LEU A 79 2.54 -22.50 7.68
N ARG A 80 2.38 -22.21 8.97
CA ARG A 80 1.53 -23.00 9.88
C ARG A 80 0.07 -23.06 9.43
N CYS A 81 -0.46 -21.97 8.89
CA CYS A 81 -1.82 -21.89 8.34
C CYS A 81 -1.94 -22.45 6.91
N ARG A 82 -0.88 -22.95 6.29
CA ARG A 82 -0.85 -23.34 4.87
C ARG A 82 -1.32 -22.23 3.93
N ARG A 83 -1.10 -20.96 4.32
CA ARG A 83 -1.45 -19.76 3.55
C ARG A 83 -0.23 -19.06 2.97
N PHE A 84 0.94 -19.69 3.03
CA PHE A 84 2.13 -19.19 2.35
C PHE A 84 2.00 -19.47 0.85
N PRO A 85 1.99 -18.44 -0.02
CA PRO A 85 1.73 -18.63 -1.44
C PRO A 85 2.94 -19.23 -2.14
N ILE A 86 2.72 -20.30 -2.91
CA ILE A 86 3.71 -20.86 -3.82
C ILE A 86 3.21 -20.54 -5.24
N ASN A 87 3.70 -19.44 -5.81
CA ASN A 87 3.32 -18.95 -7.14
C ASN A 87 4.55 -18.47 -7.91
N GLY A 88 4.41 -18.21 -9.21
CA GLY A 88 5.51 -17.77 -10.07
C GLY A 88 6.29 -16.55 -9.53
N PRO A 89 5.63 -15.46 -9.10
CA PRO A 89 6.33 -14.34 -8.47
C PRO A 89 7.12 -14.72 -7.21
N MET A 90 6.58 -15.56 -6.36
CA MET A 90 7.28 -16.03 -5.16
C MET A 90 8.50 -16.86 -5.52
N LEU A 91 8.35 -17.78 -6.50
CA LEU A 91 9.48 -18.59 -6.98
C LEU A 91 10.58 -17.70 -7.57
N GLY A 92 10.23 -16.69 -8.38
CA GLY A 92 11.17 -15.72 -8.93
C GLY A 92 11.94 -14.97 -7.82
N CYS A 93 11.24 -14.56 -6.75
CA CYS A 93 11.85 -13.93 -5.59
C CYS A 93 12.88 -14.87 -4.91
N PHE A 94 12.55 -16.14 -4.71
CA PHE A 94 13.46 -17.12 -4.11
C PHE A 94 14.67 -17.43 -4.99
N LEU A 95 14.49 -17.57 -6.29
CA LEU A 95 15.60 -17.80 -7.23
C LEU A 95 16.58 -16.62 -7.21
N LEU A 96 16.06 -15.38 -7.21
CA LEU A 96 16.89 -14.18 -7.09
C LEU A 96 17.58 -14.11 -5.73
N LEU A 97 16.90 -14.44 -4.63
CA LEU A 97 17.51 -14.50 -3.31
C LEU A 97 18.70 -15.46 -3.29
N VAL A 98 18.56 -16.68 -3.86
CA VAL A 98 19.66 -17.64 -3.96
C VAL A 98 20.81 -17.06 -4.77
N GLY A 99 20.54 -16.43 -5.93
CA GLY A 99 21.56 -15.79 -6.76
C GLY A 99 22.30 -14.67 -6.00
N PHE A 100 21.57 -13.84 -5.25
CA PHE A 100 22.15 -12.78 -4.44
C PHE A 100 22.98 -13.31 -3.25
N ILE A 101 22.56 -14.43 -2.63
CA ILE A 101 23.35 -15.08 -1.57
C ILE A 101 24.66 -15.60 -2.15
N LEU A 102 24.63 -16.29 -3.29
CA LEU A 102 25.84 -16.79 -3.95
C LEU A 102 26.76 -15.63 -4.35
N LEU A 103 26.23 -14.54 -4.89
CA LEU A 103 27.01 -13.37 -5.22
C LEU A 103 27.62 -12.73 -3.96
N ALA A 104 26.83 -12.59 -2.86
CA ALA A 104 27.34 -12.06 -1.60
C ALA A 104 28.52 -12.89 -1.07
N LEU A 105 28.45 -14.20 -1.15
CA LEU A 105 29.57 -15.08 -0.78
C LEU A 105 30.81 -14.84 -1.64
N VAL A 106 30.65 -14.68 -2.96
CA VAL A 106 31.75 -14.34 -3.87
C VAL A 106 32.34 -12.96 -3.50
N GLN A 107 31.49 -11.97 -3.28
CA GLN A 107 31.96 -10.62 -2.92
C GLN A 107 32.74 -10.60 -1.58
N ILE A 108 32.25 -11.32 -0.57
CA ILE A 108 32.92 -11.43 0.74
C ILE A 108 34.27 -12.14 0.59
N THR A 109 34.35 -13.25 -0.16
CA THR A 109 35.61 -14.00 -0.33
C THR A 109 36.64 -13.27 -1.19
N THR A 110 36.20 -12.40 -2.09
CA THR A 110 37.06 -11.54 -2.91
C THR A 110 37.43 -10.21 -2.25
N GLY A 111 36.91 -9.95 -1.04
CA GLY A 111 37.15 -8.70 -0.32
C GLY A 111 36.42 -7.48 -0.88
N VAL A 112 35.37 -7.74 -1.71
CA VAL A 112 34.55 -6.67 -2.28
C VAL A 112 33.40 -6.33 -1.33
N GLY A 113 33.15 -5.04 -1.10
CA GLY A 113 32.02 -4.54 -0.29
C GLY A 113 32.35 -4.35 1.18
N GLY A 114 31.30 -4.17 2.00
CA GLY A 114 31.39 -3.82 3.43
C GLY A 114 31.44 -5.02 4.39
N GLY A 115 31.74 -6.24 3.89
CA GLY A 115 31.81 -7.45 4.70
C GLY A 115 30.45 -8.09 4.99
N VAL A 116 30.44 -9.12 5.86
CA VAL A 116 29.29 -10.00 6.11
C VAL A 116 28.06 -9.25 6.62
N LEU A 117 28.23 -8.30 7.56
CA LEU A 117 27.11 -7.55 8.16
C LEU A 117 26.40 -6.66 7.12
N VAL A 118 27.17 -5.98 6.27
CA VAL A 118 26.63 -5.11 5.22
C VAL A 118 25.90 -5.95 4.17
N ALA A 119 26.48 -7.08 3.75
CA ALA A 119 25.86 -8.01 2.82
C ALA A 119 24.56 -8.61 3.38
N ALA A 120 24.55 -9.04 4.64
CA ALA A 120 23.34 -9.54 5.31
C ALA A 120 22.23 -8.48 5.37
N TYR A 121 22.60 -7.22 5.68
CA TYR A 121 21.65 -6.11 5.67
C TYR A 121 21.10 -5.82 4.27
N GLY A 122 21.92 -5.92 3.23
CA GLY A 122 21.51 -5.76 1.84
C GLY A 122 20.53 -6.87 1.40
N LEU A 123 20.84 -8.13 1.73
CA LEU A 123 19.92 -9.27 1.48
C LEU A 123 18.58 -9.07 2.20
N ARG A 124 18.63 -8.68 3.47
CA ARG A 124 17.45 -8.31 4.27
C ARG A 124 16.61 -7.23 3.58
N THR A 125 17.25 -6.18 3.11
CA THR A 125 16.60 -5.02 2.48
C THR A 125 15.89 -5.42 1.19
N ASN A 126 16.54 -6.22 0.35
CA ASN A 126 16.01 -6.58 -0.96
C ASN A 126 14.96 -7.70 -0.89
N PHE A 127 15.06 -8.63 0.07
CA PHE A 127 14.28 -9.87 0.02
C PHE A 127 13.40 -10.16 1.24
N LEU A 128 13.71 -9.67 2.45
CA LEU A 128 12.98 -10.07 3.65
C LEU A 128 11.51 -9.64 3.61
N HIS A 129 11.24 -8.40 3.23
CA HIS A 129 9.87 -7.87 3.21
C HIS A 129 9.11 -8.14 1.91
N LEU A 130 9.82 -8.36 0.80
CA LEU A 130 9.24 -8.45 -0.53
C LEU A 130 8.17 -9.56 -0.68
N PRO A 131 8.34 -10.78 -0.13
CA PRO A 131 7.32 -11.83 -0.17
C PRO A 131 6.01 -11.46 0.52
N LEU A 132 6.01 -10.50 1.44
CA LEU A 132 4.81 -10.08 2.16
C LEU A 132 3.74 -9.51 1.22
N ILE A 133 4.12 -8.96 0.06
CA ILE A 133 3.20 -8.53 -1.01
C ILE A 133 2.24 -9.67 -1.38
N PHE A 134 2.73 -10.91 -1.40
CA PHE A 134 1.96 -12.08 -1.82
C PHE A 134 1.29 -12.80 -0.65
N VAL A 135 1.75 -12.58 0.59
CA VAL A 135 1.15 -13.15 1.80
C VAL A 135 -0.09 -12.38 2.24
N ILE A 136 -0.06 -11.05 2.19
CA ILE A 136 -1.20 -10.20 2.59
C ILE A 136 -2.52 -10.62 1.90
N PRO A 137 -2.59 -10.83 0.55
CA PRO A 137 -3.82 -11.19 -0.13
C PRO A 137 -4.33 -12.61 0.17
N GLN A 138 -3.54 -13.47 0.85
CA GLN A 138 -4.01 -14.77 1.31
C GLN A 138 -4.81 -14.69 2.61
N VAL A 139 -4.76 -13.55 3.29
CA VAL A 139 -5.30 -13.35 4.63
C VAL A 139 -6.31 -12.21 4.68
N PHE A 140 -6.02 -11.11 4.02
CA PHE A 140 -6.90 -9.94 3.98
C PHE A 140 -8.01 -10.14 2.96
N SER A 141 -9.24 -10.01 3.44
CA SER A 141 -10.43 -9.87 2.61
C SER A 141 -10.60 -8.42 2.13
N TYR A 142 -11.47 -8.21 1.16
CA TYR A 142 -11.86 -6.86 0.73
C TYR A 142 -12.40 -6.00 1.88
N ALA A 143 -13.16 -6.61 2.80
CA ALA A 143 -13.64 -5.93 4.01
C ALA A 143 -12.49 -5.47 4.92
N ASP A 144 -11.41 -6.25 5.02
CA ASP A 144 -10.19 -5.83 5.76
C ASP A 144 -9.52 -4.64 5.08
N VAL A 145 -9.45 -4.63 3.75
CA VAL A 145 -8.92 -3.50 2.98
C VAL A 145 -9.74 -2.24 3.22
N LEU A 146 -11.08 -2.33 3.19
CA LEU A 146 -11.95 -1.20 3.52
C LEU A 146 -11.81 -0.73 4.97
N LYS A 147 -11.71 -1.66 5.93
CA LYS A 147 -11.47 -1.33 7.32
C LYS A 147 -10.15 -0.60 7.51
N LEU A 148 -9.11 -1.03 6.82
CA LEU A 148 -7.81 -0.37 6.84
C LEU A 148 -7.91 1.02 6.20
N GLY A 149 -8.59 1.16 5.08
CA GLY A 149 -8.87 2.47 4.46
C GLY A 149 -9.57 3.43 5.42
N LYS A 150 -10.53 2.95 6.22
CA LYS A 150 -11.15 3.75 7.27
C LYS A 150 -10.12 4.28 8.28
N TRP A 151 -9.20 3.42 8.75
CA TRP A 151 -8.16 3.84 9.69
C TRP A 151 -7.18 4.83 9.06
N ILE A 152 -6.79 4.64 7.79
CA ILE A 152 -5.94 5.60 7.07
C ILE A 152 -6.61 6.98 7.00
N LEU A 153 -7.91 7.05 6.69
CA LEU A 153 -8.64 8.32 6.64
C LEU A 153 -8.78 8.96 8.03
N ILE A 154 -8.99 8.17 9.09
CA ILE A 154 -9.00 8.67 10.48
C ILE A 154 -7.64 9.26 10.84
N LEU A 155 -6.56 8.53 10.53
CA LEU A 155 -5.20 8.97 10.84
C LEU A 155 -4.73 10.17 10.00
N ALA A 156 -5.31 10.38 8.82
CA ALA A 156 -4.97 11.53 7.97
C ALA A 156 -5.26 12.86 8.69
N ILE A 157 -6.29 12.93 9.54
CA ILE A 157 -6.66 14.14 10.25
C ILE A 157 -5.57 14.56 11.25
N PRO A 158 -5.22 13.76 12.28
CA PRO A 158 -4.16 14.13 13.22
C PRO A 158 -2.79 14.22 12.57
N MET A 159 -2.53 13.43 11.51
CA MET A 159 -1.29 13.52 10.74
C MET A 159 -1.14 14.87 10.05
N THR A 160 -2.23 15.39 9.44
CA THR A 160 -2.25 16.73 8.84
C THR A 160 -2.02 17.79 9.89
N ALA A 161 -2.72 17.72 11.03
CA ALA A 161 -2.53 18.67 12.13
C ALA A 161 -1.06 18.68 12.62
N LEU A 162 -0.47 17.51 12.80
CA LEU A 162 0.94 17.40 13.18
C LEU A 162 1.87 17.99 12.12
N MET A 163 1.63 17.73 10.83
CA MET A 163 2.46 18.25 9.75
C MET A 163 2.35 19.78 9.63
N VAL A 164 1.17 20.36 9.83
CA VAL A 164 0.98 21.83 9.89
C VAL A 164 1.77 22.41 11.08
N LEU A 165 1.66 21.81 12.26
CA LEU A 165 2.41 22.25 13.43
C LEU A 165 3.94 22.15 13.23
N GLN A 166 4.41 21.07 12.57
CA GLN A 166 5.81 20.92 12.23
C GLN A 166 6.29 21.98 11.23
N PHE A 167 5.46 22.32 10.24
CA PHE A 167 5.74 23.34 9.25
C PHE A 167 5.86 24.73 9.86
N GLU A 168 5.00 25.07 10.83
CA GLU A 168 5.02 26.34 11.53
C GLU A 168 6.10 26.44 12.61
N SER A 169 6.62 25.32 13.07
CA SER A 169 7.62 25.26 14.13
C SER A 169 9.04 25.41 13.58
N SER A 170 9.94 25.98 14.37
CA SER A 170 11.36 26.06 14.06
C SER A 170 12.00 24.66 13.91
N ALA A 171 13.13 24.59 13.21
CA ALA A 171 13.88 23.35 13.04
C ALA A 171 14.35 22.74 14.38
N GLY A 172 14.62 23.55 15.38
CA GLY A 172 15.03 23.10 16.72
C GLY A 172 13.86 22.70 17.63
N SER A 173 12.60 22.78 17.17
CA SER A 173 11.46 22.37 17.97
C SER A 173 11.46 20.87 18.22
N TRP A 174 11.02 20.42 19.40
CA TRP A 174 10.84 19.00 19.73
C TRP A 174 9.91 18.27 18.75
N MET A 175 8.96 18.96 18.14
CA MET A 175 8.08 18.41 17.11
C MET A 175 8.84 18.04 15.84
N ASN A 176 9.94 18.74 15.55
CA ASN A 176 10.83 18.53 14.42
C ASN A 176 12.06 17.68 14.78
N ALA A 177 12.02 16.97 15.91
CA ALA A 177 13.10 16.08 16.30
C ALA A 177 13.44 15.10 15.17
N ALA A 178 14.73 14.97 14.88
CA ALA A 178 15.25 13.97 13.95
C ALA A 178 15.38 12.60 14.66
N THR A 179 15.42 11.53 13.88
CA THR A 179 15.63 10.17 14.44
C THR A 179 17.05 9.91 14.89
N ARG A 180 17.99 10.81 14.58
CA ARG A 180 19.39 10.82 15.02
C ARG A 180 19.80 12.26 15.29
N SER A 181 20.64 12.45 16.30
CA SER A 181 21.13 13.77 16.72
C SER A 181 22.06 14.45 15.70
N ASP A 182 22.68 13.66 14.82
CA ASP A 182 23.60 14.09 13.78
C ASP A 182 22.91 14.45 12.44
N VAL A 183 21.59 14.21 12.32
CA VAL A 183 20.82 14.52 11.14
C VAL A 183 19.83 15.64 11.45
N GLN A 184 20.11 16.84 10.99
CA GLN A 184 19.13 17.91 11.03
C GLN A 184 17.97 17.59 10.07
N GLN A 185 16.77 17.99 10.44
CA GLN A 185 15.62 17.99 9.52
C GLN A 185 15.99 18.83 8.30
N ILE A 186 15.71 18.31 7.11
CA ILE A 186 16.01 19.02 5.87
C ILE A 186 15.22 20.32 5.86
N GLU A 187 15.91 21.45 5.86
CA GLU A 187 15.29 22.75 5.59
C GLU A 187 14.55 22.69 4.27
N PHE A 188 13.35 23.22 4.28
CA PHE A 188 12.48 23.16 3.13
C PHE A 188 12.82 24.29 2.13
N ALA A 189 12.45 25.49 2.48
CA ALA A 189 12.76 26.78 1.86
C ALA A 189 12.29 27.86 2.82
N MET A 190 12.80 29.09 2.70
CA MET A 190 12.38 30.24 3.48
C MET A 190 12.38 30.00 5.02
N GLY A 191 13.32 29.19 5.53
CA GLY A 191 13.42 28.87 6.97
C GLY A 191 12.36 27.88 7.51
N LYS A 192 11.46 27.39 6.67
CA LYS A 192 10.47 26.37 7.07
C LYS A 192 11.10 24.96 7.00
N VAL A 193 10.62 24.06 7.86
CA VAL A 193 11.05 22.67 7.91
C VAL A 193 10.12 21.81 7.05
N ARG A 194 10.67 20.78 6.42
CA ARG A 194 9.90 19.80 5.69
C ARG A 194 9.25 18.79 6.63
N PRO A 195 7.90 18.84 6.84
CA PRO A 195 7.25 17.99 7.82
C PRO A 195 7.34 16.51 7.44
N SER A 196 7.62 15.68 8.41
CA SER A 196 7.65 14.22 8.26
C SER A 196 6.49 13.51 8.97
N GLY A 197 5.63 14.25 9.67
CA GLY A 197 4.58 13.67 10.50
C GLY A 197 5.16 12.72 11.55
N THR A 198 4.54 11.56 11.72
CA THR A 198 5.01 10.49 12.60
C THR A 198 6.19 9.69 12.02
N PHE A 199 6.52 9.89 10.74
CA PHE A 199 7.56 9.12 10.05
C PHE A 199 8.96 9.67 10.31
N SER A 200 9.97 8.82 10.12
CA SER A 200 11.39 9.23 10.23
C SER A 200 11.80 10.22 9.15
N PHE A 201 11.20 10.15 7.96
CA PHE A 201 11.45 11.01 6.81
C PHE A 201 10.14 11.45 6.15
N ALA A 202 10.18 12.59 5.45
CA ALA A 202 9.03 13.15 4.75
C ALA A 202 8.47 12.25 3.63
N THR A 203 9.27 11.31 3.08
CA THR A 203 8.80 10.31 2.11
C THR A 203 7.72 9.41 2.68
N GLY A 204 7.80 9.03 3.98
CA GLY A 204 6.77 8.24 4.64
C GLY A 204 5.41 8.94 4.68
N ALA A 205 5.41 10.24 5.02
CA ALA A 205 4.20 11.06 4.98
C ALA A 205 3.63 11.15 3.54
N ALA A 206 4.50 11.27 2.53
CA ALA A 206 4.08 11.30 1.14
C ALA A 206 3.34 10.01 0.74
N HIS A 207 3.91 8.83 1.01
CA HIS A 207 3.26 7.55 0.73
C HIS A 207 1.93 7.39 1.48
N PHE A 208 1.91 7.79 2.75
CA PHE A 208 0.69 7.74 3.56
C PHE A 208 -0.44 8.56 2.94
N PHE A 209 -0.17 9.78 2.50
CA PHE A 209 -1.21 10.65 1.92
C PHE A 209 -1.58 10.27 0.48
N VAL A 210 -0.68 9.68 -0.31
CA VAL A 210 -1.04 9.07 -1.60
C VAL A 210 -2.04 7.93 -1.38
N LEU A 211 -1.79 7.07 -0.40
CA LEU A 211 -2.69 5.98 -0.04
C LEU A 211 -4.03 6.51 0.52
N ALA A 212 -4.01 7.55 1.36
CA ALA A 212 -5.20 8.23 1.86
C ALA A 212 -6.03 8.83 0.70
N THR A 213 -5.37 9.42 -0.30
CA THR A 213 -6.01 9.95 -1.51
C THR A 213 -6.76 8.86 -2.27
N ALA A 214 -6.17 7.67 -2.45
CA ALA A 214 -6.81 6.56 -3.12
C ALA A 214 -8.11 6.12 -2.40
N PHE A 215 -8.09 5.98 -1.07
CA PHE A 215 -9.28 5.63 -0.29
C PHE A 215 -10.32 6.76 -0.24
N MET A 216 -9.89 8.02 -0.15
CA MET A 216 -10.76 9.19 -0.16
C MET A 216 -11.49 9.31 -1.50
N VAL A 217 -10.78 9.27 -2.62
CA VAL A 217 -11.36 9.31 -3.96
C VAL A 217 -12.30 8.12 -4.19
N TYR A 218 -11.88 6.93 -3.76
CA TYR A 218 -12.74 5.75 -3.80
C TYR A 218 -14.06 5.98 -3.06
N ALA A 219 -14.01 6.53 -1.82
CA ALA A 219 -15.20 6.79 -1.01
C ALA A 219 -16.13 7.82 -1.66
N LEU A 220 -15.59 8.90 -2.22
CA LEU A 220 -16.34 9.95 -2.93
C LEU A 220 -17.00 9.42 -4.21
N ALA A 221 -16.34 8.50 -4.92
CA ALA A 221 -16.83 7.91 -6.16
C ALA A 221 -17.92 6.84 -5.98
N GLN A 222 -18.20 6.36 -4.75
CA GLN A 222 -19.24 5.35 -4.50
C GLN A 222 -20.65 5.96 -4.52
N LYS A 223 -21.63 5.18 -5.01
CA LYS A 223 -23.05 5.60 -5.00
C LYS A 223 -23.60 5.78 -3.58
N ARG A 224 -23.19 4.92 -2.66
CA ARG A 224 -23.52 5.00 -1.22
C ARG A 224 -22.25 5.25 -0.44
N MET A 225 -22.31 6.12 0.57
CA MET A 225 -21.15 6.40 1.43
C MET A 225 -20.75 5.15 2.21
N ILE A 226 -19.52 4.69 1.98
CA ILE A 226 -18.92 3.53 2.67
C ILE A 226 -18.42 3.95 4.06
N TYR A 227 -17.95 5.18 4.18
CA TYR A 227 -17.47 5.77 5.42
C TYR A 227 -18.39 6.90 5.87
N PRO A 228 -18.38 7.29 7.16
CA PRO A 228 -19.12 8.45 7.66
C PRO A 228 -18.79 9.71 6.85
N ARG A 229 -19.78 10.53 6.54
CA ARG A 229 -19.62 11.75 5.73
C ARG A 229 -18.55 12.67 6.29
N TRP A 230 -18.60 12.93 7.61
CA TRP A 230 -17.61 13.78 8.26
C TRP A 230 -16.18 13.32 8.03
N LEU A 231 -15.93 12.00 8.06
CA LEU A 231 -14.61 11.42 7.84
C LEU A 231 -14.11 11.65 6.40
N VAL A 232 -14.99 11.49 5.42
CA VAL A 232 -14.61 11.68 4.01
C VAL A 232 -14.31 13.16 3.72
N TRP A 233 -15.09 14.07 4.27
CA TRP A 233 -14.86 15.51 4.12
C TRP A 233 -13.60 15.99 4.85
N SER A 234 -13.38 15.54 6.09
CA SER A 234 -12.17 15.86 6.84
C SER A 234 -10.92 15.29 6.17
N ALA A 235 -11.01 14.07 5.59
CA ALA A 235 -9.91 13.49 4.85
C ALA A 235 -9.61 14.25 3.55
N LEU A 236 -10.65 14.72 2.83
CA LEU A 236 -10.48 15.58 1.66
C LEU A 236 -9.72 16.85 2.03
N LEU A 237 -10.15 17.54 3.08
CA LEU A 237 -9.49 18.74 3.57
C LEU A 237 -8.02 18.44 3.96
N SER A 238 -7.81 17.35 4.69
CA SER A 238 -6.48 16.89 5.12
C SER A 238 -5.54 16.66 3.93
N VAL A 239 -5.99 15.90 2.92
CA VAL A 239 -5.20 15.61 1.72
C VAL A 239 -4.84 16.89 0.97
N LEU A 240 -5.78 17.84 0.85
CA LEU A 240 -5.54 19.09 0.12
C LEU A 240 -4.59 20.04 0.86
N ILE A 241 -4.73 20.19 2.18
CA ILE A 241 -3.84 21.02 3.01
C ILE A 241 -2.40 20.51 2.94
N VAL A 242 -2.20 19.19 2.99
CA VAL A 242 -0.85 18.61 3.03
C VAL A 242 -0.12 18.73 1.68
N GLN A 243 -0.82 19.00 0.56
CA GLN A 243 -0.15 19.15 -0.73
C GLN A 243 1.00 20.19 -0.68
N PRO A 244 0.75 21.46 -0.37
CA PRO A 244 1.82 22.46 -0.27
C PRO A 244 2.67 22.31 0.99
N VAL A 245 2.06 21.96 2.13
CA VAL A 245 2.75 21.86 3.43
C VAL A 245 3.87 20.84 3.44
N SER A 246 3.67 19.69 2.76
CA SER A 246 4.65 18.59 2.75
C SER A 246 5.97 18.91 2.06
N GLY A 247 5.98 19.87 1.15
CA GLY A 247 7.12 20.13 0.29
C GLY A 247 7.58 18.94 -0.55
N SER A 248 6.69 17.98 -0.78
CA SER A 248 7.05 16.71 -1.41
C SER A 248 6.52 16.60 -2.81
N ARG A 249 7.42 16.64 -3.81
CA ARG A 249 7.08 16.35 -5.20
C ARG A 249 6.49 14.94 -5.35
N LEU A 250 7.00 13.97 -4.59
CA LEU A 250 6.49 12.60 -4.56
C LEU A 250 5.00 12.56 -4.17
N LEU A 251 4.60 13.35 -3.17
CA LEU A 251 3.21 13.45 -2.75
C LEU A 251 2.33 13.99 -3.89
N VAL A 252 2.69 15.16 -4.43
CA VAL A 252 1.91 15.82 -5.49
C VAL A 252 1.75 14.90 -6.70
N LEU A 253 2.85 14.29 -7.13
CA LEU A 253 2.85 13.39 -8.28
C LEU A 253 2.10 12.08 -8.00
N GLY A 254 2.26 11.50 -6.80
CA GLY A 254 1.52 10.31 -6.40
C GLY A 254 0.01 10.56 -6.32
N CYS A 255 -0.42 11.68 -5.75
CA CYS A 255 -1.83 12.09 -5.76
C CYS A 255 -2.31 12.38 -7.19
N GLY A 256 -1.48 13.02 -8.01
CA GLY A 256 -1.75 13.24 -9.44
C GLY A 256 -1.98 11.94 -10.20
N LEU A 257 -1.18 10.90 -9.93
CA LEU A 257 -1.37 9.56 -10.52
C LEU A 257 -2.70 8.94 -10.08
N VAL A 258 -3.11 9.09 -8.82
CA VAL A 258 -4.43 8.62 -8.35
C VAL A 258 -5.55 9.37 -9.07
N VAL A 259 -5.42 10.68 -9.26
CA VAL A 259 -6.38 11.49 -10.03
C VAL A 259 -6.40 11.05 -11.50
N ALA A 260 -5.25 10.88 -12.13
CA ALA A 260 -5.15 10.36 -13.51
C ALA A 260 -5.78 8.96 -13.63
N GLY A 261 -5.53 8.08 -12.67
CA GLY A 261 -6.19 6.78 -12.57
C GLY A 261 -7.71 6.89 -12.44
N THR A 262 -8.19 7.89 -11.72
CA THR A 262 -9.63 8.16 -11.57
C THR A 262 -10.25 8.61 -12.89
N ILE A 263 -9.57 9.49 -13.63
CA ILE A 263 -9.98 9.94 -14.97
C ILE A 263 -10.01 8.74 -15.93
N ALA A 264 -8.94 7.95 -15.98
CA ALA A 264 -8.85 6.76 -16.81
C ALA A 264 -9.97 5.75 -16.51
N PHE A 265 -10.32 5.57 -15.23
CA PHE A 265 -11.45 4.73 -14.83
C PHE A 265 -12.79 5.28 -15.37
N GLY A 266 -12.99 6.59 -15.34
CA GLY A 266 -14.17 7.26 -15.92
C GLY A 266 -14.29 7.03 -17.42
N MET A 267 -13.17 7.08 -18.13
CA MET A 267 -13.12 6.82 -19.58
C MET A 267 -13.43 5.35 -19.91
N ILE A 268 -12.99 4.41 -19.08
CA ILE A 268 -13.29 2.97 -19.22
C ILE A 268 -14.76 2.69 -18.87
N ASN A 269 -15.33 3.41 -17.90
CA ASN A 269 -16.67 3.17 -17.34
C ASN A 269 -17.56 4.39 -17.54
N LEU A 270 -18.02 4.63 -18.78
CA LEU A 270 -18.81 5.80 -19.14
C LEU A 270 -20.05 6.02 -18.28
N GLY A 271 -20.70 4.95 -17.81
CA GLY A 271 -21.85 5.06 -16.89
C GLY A 271 -21.52 5.64 -15.50
N ARG A 272 -20.21 5.80 -15.18
CA ARG A 272 -19.73 6.45 -13.95
C ARG A 272 -19.01 7.77 -14.22
N ALA A 273 -18.79 8.14 -15.47
CA ALA A 273 -18.01 9.30 -15.88
C ALA A 273 -18.54 10.61 -15.26
N GLN A 274 -19.84 10.84 -15.27
CA GLN A 274 -20.46 12.04 -14.67
C GLN A 274 -20.15 12.16 -13.17
N LYS A 275 -20.23 11.04 -12.44
CA LYS A 275 -19.91 11.05 -11.01
C LYS A 275 -18.44 11.32 -10.74
N ILE A 276 -17.55 10.73 -11.54
CA ILE A 276 -16.12 10.96 -11.46
C ILE A 276 -15.80 12.42 -11.76
N LEU A 277 -16.40 12.98 -12.82
CA LEU A 277 -16.26 14.40 -13.12
C LEU A 277 -16.71 15.26 -11.93
N GLY A 278 -17.86 14.94 -11.33
CA GLY A 278 -18.34 15.64 -10.13
C GLY A 278 -17.36 15.57 -8.96
N VAL A 279 -16.71 14.43 -8.73
CA VAL A 279 -15.67 14.28 -7.69
C VAL A 279 -14.44 15.15 -8.01
N LEU A 280 -13.99 15.17 -9.25
CA LEU A 280 -12.84 15.97 -9.69
C LEU A 280 -13.14 17.48 -9.58
N VAL A 281 -14.32 17.91 -10.02
CA VAL A 281 -14.79 19.31 -9.87
C VAL A 281 -14.85 19.69 -8.40
N LEU A 282 -15.40 18.81 -7.54
CA LEU A 282 -15.44 19.03 -6.10
C LEU A 282 -14.04 19.22 -5.50
N ILE A 283 -13.10 18.35 -5.82
CA ILE A 283 -11.71 18.46 -5.37
C ILE A 283 -11.12 19.79 -5.82
N GLY A 284 -11.33 20.17 -7.09
CA GLY A 284 -10.85 21.43 -7.65
C GLY A 284 -11.47 22.66 -6.97
N LEU A 285 -12.77 22.63 -6.69
CA LEU A 285 -13.46 23.73 -5.98
C LEU A 285 -12.94 23.90 -4.53
N VAL A 286 -12.77 22.80 -3.79
CA VAL A 286 -12.24 22.86 -2.42
C VAL A 286 -10.79 23.34 -2.43
N PHE A 287 -9.96 22.85 -3.37
CA PHE A 287 -8.59 23.33 -3.54
C PHE A 287 -8.55 24.82 -3.88
N GLY A 288 -9.40 25.28 -4.83
CA GLY A 288 -9.55 26.69 -5.16
C GLY A 288 -9.98 27.55 -3.97
N ALA A 289 -10.93 27.07 -3.16
CA ALA A 289 -11.36 27.78 -1.94
C ALA A 289 -10.22 27.89 -0.91
N LEU A 290 -9.43 26.85 -0.72
CA LEU A 290 -8.26 26.87 0.18
C LEU A 290 -7.19 27.85 -0.30
N SER A 291 -7.02 28.05 -1.59
CA SER A 291 -6.04 28.97 -2.18
C SER A 291 -6.29 30.43 -1.82
N PHE A 292 -7.49 30.79 -1.34
CA PHE A 292 -7.78 32.13 -0.82
C PHE A 292 -7.35 32.33 0.64
N THR A 293 -6.97 31.27 1.37
CA THR A 293 -6.51 31.39 2.74
C THR A 293 -5.03 31.80 2.81
N GLY A 294 -4.66 32.70 3.74
CA GLY A 294 -3.28 33.18 3.88
C GLY A 294 -2.29 32.06 4.14
N PHE A 295 -2.62 31.13 5.03
CA PHE A 295 -1.80 29.96 5.35
C PHE A 295 -1.50 29.08 4.11
N PHE A 296 -2.53 28.80 3.31
CA PHE A 296 -2.35 27.95 2.13
C PHE A 296 -1.51 28.65 1.05
N ARG A 297 -1.63 29.97 0.92
CA ARG A 297 -0.78 30.77 0.02
C ARG A 297 0.68 30.70 0.47
N GLU A 298 0.97 30.98 1.76
CA GLU A 298 2.32 30.89 2.31
C GLU A 298 2.94 29.51 2.06
N ALA A 299 2.22 28.44 2.39
CA ALA A 299 2.70 27.08 2.16
C ALA A 299 2.95 26.79 0.66
N SER A 300 2.08 27.33 -0.22
CA SER A 300 2.23 27.20 -1.67
C SER A 300 3.43 27.97 -2.20
N ASP A 301 3.69 29.17 -1.69
CA ASP A 301 4.85 29.98 -2.08
C ASP A 301 6.16 29.30 -1.67
N VAL A 302 6.23 28.78 -0.44
CA VAL A 302 7.38 27.97 0.04
C VAL A 302 7.58 26.73 -0.84
N PHE A 303 6.49 26.03 -1.20
CA PHE A 303 6.54 24.88 -2.08
C PHE A 303 7.05 25.24 -3.49
N MET A 304 6.53 26.33 -4.08
CA MET A 304 6.91 26.76 -5.43
C MET A 304 8.36 27.28 -5.48
N THR A 305 8.82 28.03 -4.47
CA THR A 305 10.23 28.44 -4.36
C THR A 305 11.13 27.23 -4.42
N ARG A 306 10.87 26.22 -3.58
CA ARG A 306 11.67 24.99 -3.63
C ARG A 306 11.57 24.24 -4.96
N TRP A 307 10.39 24.22 -5.56
CA TRP A 307 10.18 23.58 -6.86
C TRP A 307 11.05 24.23 -7.93
N ASN A 308 11.09 25.55 -7.94
CA ASN A 308 11.87 26.34 -8.89
C ASN A 308 13.38 26.16 -8.63
N ASP A 309 13.85 26.34 -7.38
CA ASP A 309 15.26 26.17 -7.02
C ASP A 309 15.80 24.82 -7.47
N ALA A 310 15.03 23.77 -7.26
CA ALA A 310 15.45 22.43 -7.62
C ALA A 310 15.27 22.14 -9.13
N SER A 311 14.46 22.91 -9.84
CA SER A 311 14.34 22.85 -11.30
C SER A 311 15.47 23.60 -11.97
N ASP A 312 15.87 24.74 -11.43
CA ASP A 312 16.98 25.55 -11.91
C ASP A 312 18.31 24.81 -11.72
N ALA A 313 18.49 24.16 -10.57
CA ALA A 313 19.65 23.26 -10.31
C ALA A 313 19.73 22.07 -11.28
N ALA A 314 18.61 21.66 -11.87
CA ALA A 314 18.53 20.57 -12.87
C ALA A 314 18.61 21.04 -14.33
N GLY A 315 18.84 22.33 -14.59
CA GLY A 315 18.94 22.89 -15.94
C GLY A 315 17.59 23.29 -16.58
N GLY A 316 16.55 23.48 -15.76
CA GLY A 316 15.22 23.96 -16.16
C GLY A 316 14.08 23.00 -15.83
N VAL A 317 12.86 23.53 -15.82
CA VAL A 317 11.66 22.79 -15.38
C VAL A 317 11.43 21.50 -16.19
N GLN A 318 11.59 21.56 -17.51
CA GLN A 318 11.40 20.38 -18.38
C GLN A 318 12.47 19.32 -18.15
N GLN A 319 13.74 19.71 -18.12
CA GLN A 319 14.85 18.79 -17.87
C GLN A 319 14.77 18.22 -16.45
N GLY A 320 14.43 19.04 -15.46
CA GLY A 320 14.28 18.61 -14.07
C GLY A 320 13.16 17.59 -13.86
N ILE A 321 12.03 17.74 -14.54
CA ILE A 321 10.92 16.78 -14.46
C ILE A 321 11.27 15.50 -15.22
N VAL A 322 11.65 15.60 -16.48
CA VAL A 322 11.94 14.45 -17.35
C VAL A 322 13.10 13.64 -16.79
N TRP A 323 14.21 14.29 -16.39
CA TRP A 323 15.36 13.59 -15.81
C TRP A 323 15.02 12.92 -14.48
N ARG A 324 14.21 13.55 -13.65
CA ARG A 324 13.83 12.97 -12.35
C ARG A 324 12.89 11.79 -12.45
N PHE A 325 12.03 11.73 -13.50
CA PHE A 325 11.16 10.58 -13.76
C PHE A 325 11.86 9.47 -14.52
N PHE A 326 12.63 9.85 -15.54
CA PHE A 326 13.21 8.88 -16.47
C PHE A 326 14.72 8.72 -16.27
N GLY A 327 15.42 9.74 -15.74
CA GLY A 327 16.85 9.71 -15.53
C GLY A 327 17.29 8.56 -14.64
N GLY A 328 16.55 8.27 -13.60
CA GLY A 328 16.80 7.13 -12.72
C GLY A 328 16.82 5.77 -13.41
N PHE A 329 16.13 5.63 -14.58
CA PHE A 329 16.18 4.42 -15.39
C PHE A 329 17.41 4.37 -16.30
N PHE A 330 17.96 5.52 -16.67
CA PHE A 330 19.15 5.63 -17.53
C PHE A 330 20.45 5.71 -16.75
N GLU A 331 20.41 6.23 -15.52
CA GLU A 331 21.56 6.36 -14.63
C GLU A 331 22.38 5.04 -14.48
N PRO A 332 21.76 3.85 -14.30
CA PRO A 332 22.50 2.60 -14.22
C PRO A 332 23.40 2.34 -15.43
N PHE A 333 22.97 2.71 -16.64
CA PHE A 333 23.73 2.46 -17.87
C PHE A 333 24.99 3.35 -17.94
N THR A 334 24.94 4.57 -17.41
CA THR A 334 26.11 5.46 -17.33
C THR A 334 27.13 4.99 -16.28
N LEU A 335 26.65 4.26 -15.25
CA LEU A 335 27.46 3.77 -14.14
C LEU A 335 27.93 2.31 -14.32
N LEU A 336 27.52 1.63 -15.41
CA LEU A 336 27.92 0.24 -15.70
C LEU A 336 29.45 0.01 -15.64
N PRO A 337 30.31 0.89 -16.22
CA PRO A 337 31.75 0.70 -16.14
C PRO A 337 32.27 0.68 -14.71
N GLN A 338 31.58 1.35 -13.79
CA GLN A 338 31.93 1.40 -12.37
C GLN A 338 31.46 0.18 -11.57
N ALA A 339 30.39 -0.47 -12.03
CA ALA A 339 29.80 -1.62 -11.35
C ALA A 339 30.71 -2.86 -11.40
N GLY A 340 31.43 -3.06 -12.52
CA GLY A 340 32.10 -4.33 -12.76
C GLY A 340 31.11 -5.50 -12.91
N LEU A 341 31.62 -6.73 -13.06
CA LEU A 341 30.76 -7.90 -13.26
C LEU A 341 30.01 -8.32 -11.99
N ILE A 342 30.67 -8.27 -10.85
CA ILE A 342 30.15 -8.76 -9.56
C ILE A 342 29.57 -7.65 -8.69
N GLY A 343 29.58 -6.39 -9.13
CA GLY A 343 29.17 -5.25 -8.33
C GLY A 343 30.20 -4.83 -7.30
N LYS A 344 29.84 -3.78 -6.53
CA LYS A 344 30.68 -3.18 -5.46
C LYS A 344 30.35 -3.71 -4.06
N GLY A 345 29.44 -4.64 -3.94
CA GLY A 345 29.03 -5.25 -2.68
C GLY A 345 27.55 -5.05 -2.35
N ILE A 346 26.86 -6.16 -2.13
CA ILE A 346 25.45 -6.17 -1.73
C ILE A 346 25.31 -5.42 -0.40
N GLY A 347 24.36 -4.49 -0.35
CA GLY A 347 24.07 -3.67 0.83
C GLY A 347 24.87 -2.38 0.95
N MET A 348 25.89 -2.17 0.14
CA MET A 348 26.74 -0.97 0.19
C MET A 348 25.97 0.34 -0.06
N GLY A 349 24.92 0.32 -0.86
CA GLY A 349 24.05 1.48 -1.11
C GLY A 349 22.97 1.71 -0.07
N THR A 350 22.99 1.00 1.07
CA THR A 350 22.01 1.17 2.13
C THR A 350 22.46 2.19 3.17
N ASN A 351 21.50 2.88 3.80
CA ASN A 351 21.79 3.80 4.90
C ASN A 351 22.52 3.13 6.09
N ALA A 352 22.28 1.83 6.29
CA ALA A 352 22.96 1.08 7.35
C ALA A 352 24.44 0.86 7.02
N ALA A 353 24.77 0.53 5.77
CA ALA A 353 26.17 0.41 5.34
C ALA A 353 26.92 1.73 5.50
N SER A 354 26.29 2.83 5.05
CA SER A 354 26.84 4.18 5.23
C SER A 354 27.14 4.48 6.71
N ALA A 355 26.16 4.25 7.59
CA ALA A 355 26.32 4.46 9.02
C ALA A 355 27.41 3.56 9.65
N MET A 356 27.52 2.30 9.22
CA MET A 356 28.54 1.35 9.71
C MET A 356 29.94 1.70 9.23
N MET A 357 30.09 2.20 8.00
CA MET A 357 31.41 2.43 7.39
C MET A 357 31.93 3.84 7.60
N THR A 358 31.06 4.85 7.63
CA THR A 358 31.47 6.27 7.69
C THR A 358 31.00 6.99 8.95
N GLY A 359 30.14 6.36 9.75
CA GLY A 359 29.45 7.00 10.88
C GLY A 359 28.34 7.98 10.48
N ALA A 360 28.19 8.30 9.18
CA ALA A 360 27.24 9.28 8.64
C ALA A 360 26.22 8.64 7.70
N LEU A 361 25.12 9.33 7.43
CA LEU A 361 24.13 8.93 6.43
C LEU A 361 24.43 9.62 5.10
N VAL A 362 25.24 8.98 4.26
CA VAL A 362 25.61 9.45 2.92
C VAL A 362 25.30 8.37 1.89
N PHE A 363 25.07 8.76 0.64
CA PHE A 363 24.95 7.79 -0.45
C PHE A 363 26.36 7.30 -0.86
N LEU A 364 26.71 6.08 -0.45
CA LEU A 364 28.02 5.50 -0.77
C LEU A 364 28.19 5.11 -2.24
N LEU A 365 27.10 4.76 -2.92
CA LEU A 365 27.11 4.32 -4.32
C LEU A 365 26.32 5.28 -5.22
N ALA A 366 25.00 5.32 -5.06
CA ALA A 366 24.11 6.16 -5.84
C ALA A 366 22.83 6.49 -5.05
N GLU A 367 22.23 7.63 -5.36
CA GLU A 367 20.93 8.02 -4.81
C GLU A 367 19.79 7.26 -5.50
N GLY A 368 19.89 7.02 -6.81
CA GLY A 368 18.89 6.33 -7.60
C GLY A 368 18.78 4.84 -7.25
N GLU A 369 17.57 4.33 -7.09
CA GLU A 369 17.34 2.91 -6.74
C GLU A 369 17.89 1.95 -7.79
N TRP A 370 17.68 2.24 -9.08
CA TRP A 370 18.15 1.40 -10.17
C TRP A 370 19.69 1.37 -10.24
N ALA A 371 20.31 2.54 -10.11
CA ALA A 371 21.77 2.67 -10.06
C ALA A 371 22.33 1.94 -8.84
N ARG A 372 21.71 2.11 -7.67
CA ARG A 372 22.10 1.43 -6.44
C ARG A 372 22.15 -0.09 -6.62
N VAL A 373 21.07 -0.67 -7.12
CA VAL A 373 20.94 -2.14 -7.27
C VAL A 373 21.98 -2.68 -8.26
N VAL A 374 22.17 -1.99 -9.39
CA VAL A 374 23.17 -2.42 -10.40
C VAL A 374 24.60 -2.26 -9.88
N LEU A 375 24.89 -1.18 -9.15
CA LEU A 375 26.21 -1.00 -8.53
C LEU A 375 26.49 -2.01 -7.42
N GLU A 376 25.47 -2.41 -6.64
CA GLU A 376 25.62 -3.42 -5.58
C GLU A 376 25.84 -4.84 -6.11
N ALA A 377 25.01 -5.26 -7.08
CA ALA A 377 24.91 -6.65 -7.51
C ALA A 377 25.51 -6.93 -8.90
N GLY A 378 26.09 -5.90 -9.52
CA GLY A 378 26.55 -6.02 -10.92
C GLY A 378 25.41 -6.03 -11.92
N PRO A 379 25.73 -5.96 -13.23
CA PRO A 379 24.70 -5.81 -14.26
C PRO A 379 23.76 -7.02 -14.34
N LEU A 380 24.29 -8.24 -14.24
CA LEU A 380 23.48 -9.44 -14.45
C LEU A 380 22.39 -9.58 -13.38
N LEU A 381 22.75 -9.69 -12.11
CA LEU A 381 21.79 -9.87 -11.03
C LEU A 381 21.04 -8.57 -10.69
N GLY A 382 21.70 -7.41 -10.83
CA GLY A 382 21.08 -6.11 -10.63
C GLY A 382 19.90 -5.90 -11.58
N PHE A 383 20.12 -6.04 -12.89
CA PHE A 383 19.00 -5.91 -13.85
C PHE A 383 17.98 -7.02 -13.70
N SER A 384 18.39 -8.27 -13.40
CA SER A 384 17.43 -9.35 -13.16
C SER A 384 16.47 -9.04 -12.03
N PHE A 385 16.96 -8.44 -10.92
CA PHE A 385 16.13 -8.01 -9.80
C PHE A 385 15.21 -6.84 -10.18
N LEU A 386 15.70 -5.85 -10.92
CA LEU A 386 14.91 -4.72 -11.40
C LEU A 386 13.81 -5.17 -12.37
N PHE A 387 14.14 -6.03 -13.33
CA PHE A 387 13.15 -6.63 -14.24
C PHE A 387 12.11 -7.47 -13.51
N TYR A 388 12.52 -8.19 -12.47
CA TYR A 388 11.57 -8.91 -11.61
C TYR A 388 10.57 -7.93 -10.95
N ARG A 389 11.03 -6.79 -10.41
CA ARG A 389 10.14 -5.76 -9.83
C ARG A 389 9.18 -5.18 -10.88
N VAL A 390 9.69 -4.88 -12.09
CA VAL A 390 8.88 -4.41 -13.22
C VAL A 390 7.85 -5.47 -13.65
N TRP A 391 8.24 -6.74 -13.71
CA TRP A 391 7.34 -7.82 -14.05
C TRP A 391 6.23 -8.00 -13.01
N VAL A 392 6.56 -7.93 -11.72
CA VAL A 392 5.54 -7.94 -10.64
C VAL A 392 4.59 -6.75 -10.79
N ALA A 393 5.12 -5.54 -11.01
CA ALA A 393 4.30 -4.35 -11.26
C ALA A 393 3.39 -4.53 -12.49
N GLY A 394 3.91 -5.06 -13.59
CA GLY A 394 3.13 -5.35 -14.79
C GLY A 394 2.00 -6.35 -14.53
N THR A 395 2.26 -7.41 -13.76
CA THR A 395 1.21 -8.39 -13.40
C THR A 395 0.13 -7.78 -12.51
N VAL A 396 0.49 -6.89 -11.59
CA VAL A 396 -0.46 -6.13 -10.76
C VAL A 396 -1.28 -5.18 -11.65
N GLY A 397 -0.62 -4.43 -12.53
CA GLY A 397 -1.25 -3.47 -13.44
C GLY A 397 -2.26 -4.13 -14.39
N VAL A 398 -1.89 -5.24 -15.04
CA VAL A 398 -2.79 -5.99 -15.94
C VAL A 398 -4.03 -6.51 -15.20
N ARG A 399 -3.85 -7.06 -13.99
CA ARG A 399 -4.99 -7.51 -13.18
C ARG A 399 -5.88 -6.35 -12.74
N ALA A 400 -5.29 -5.22 -12.34
CA ALA A 400 -6.02 -4.03 -11.96
C ALA A 400 -6.79 -3.43 -13.15
N TRP A 401 -6.22 -3.44 -14.35
CA TRP A 401 -6.88 -3.06 -15.58
C TRP A 401 -8.12 -3.93 -15.87
N SER A 402 -7.97 -5.25 -15.76
CA SER A 402 -9.10 -6.17 -15.92
C SER A 402 -10.20 -5.91 -14.89
N SER A 403 -9.83 -5.62 -13.64
CA SER A 403 -10.74 -5.27 -12.56
C SER A 403 -11.44 -3.92 -12.82
N ALA A 404 -10.72 -2.93 -13.37
CA ALA A 404 -11.28 -1.64 -13.75
C ALA A 404 -12.35 -1.78 -14.84
N LYS A 405 -12.14 -2.65 -15.84
CA LYS A 405 -13.14 -2.95 -16.87
C LYS A 405 -14.42 -3.56 -16.27
N GLN A 406 -14.32 -4.26 -15.15
CA GLN A 406 -15.46 -4.80 -14.40
C GLN A 406 -16.11 -3.75 -13.46
N GLY A 407 -15.63 -2.51 -13.48
CA GLY A 407 -16.15 -1.43 -12.65
C GLY A 407 -15.63 -1.41 -11.21
N LYS A 408 -14.54 -2.11 -10.88
CA LYS A 408 -13.96 -2.18 -9.53
C LYS A 408 -12.89 -1.09 -9.36
N LEU A 409 -13.28 0.02 -8.75
CA LEU A 409 -12.43 1.22 -8.66
C LEU A 409 -11.28 1.08 -7.66
N LEU A 410 -11.49 0.47 -6.47
CA LEU A 410 -10.49 0.51 -5.39
C LEU A 410 -9.17 -0.16 -5.79
N ALA A 411 -9.23 -1.38 -6.32
CA ALA A 411 -8.04 -2.10 -6.76
C ALA A 411 -7.28 -1.33 -7.85
N TRP A 412 -8.01 -0.67 -8.76
CA TRP A 412 -7.44 0.18 -9.80
C TRP A 412 -6.69 1.38 -9.23
N LEU A 413 -7.28 2.10 -8.25
CA LEU A 413 -6.61 3.26 -7.62
C LEU A 413 -5.37 2.85 -6.82
N LEU A 414 -5.43 1.74 -6.09
CA LEU A 414 -4.29 1.20 -5.35
C LEU A 414 -3.16 0.74 -6.28
N ALA A 415 -3.50 0.25 -7.48
CA ALA A 415 -2.52 -0.24 -8.44
C ALA A 415 -1.58 0.85 -8.97
N TRP A 416 -2.03 2.10 -9.08
CA TRP A 416 -1.19 3.20 -9.55
C TRP A 416 0.01 3.43 -8.63
N ASP A 417 -0.22 3.51 -7.32
CA ASP A 417 0.87 3.66 -6.36
C ASP A 417 1.67 2.37 -6.16
N ALA A 418 1.00 1.20 -6.17
CA ALA A 418 1.68 -0.10 -6.11
C ALA A 418 2.65 -0.30 -7.28
N CYS A 419 2.22 -0.05 -8.52
CA CYS A 419 3.08 -0.19 -9.69
C CYS A 419 4.22 0.84 -9.68
N ARG A 420 3.92 2.11 -9.37
CA ARG A 420 4.94 3.15 -9.24
C ARG A 420 6.00 2.75 -8.21
N SER A 421 5.57 2.39 -6.99
CA SER A 421 6.50 2.05 -5.91
C SER A 421 7.31 0.78 -6.21
N LEU A 422 6.72 -0.25 -6.80
CA LEU A 422 7.45 -1.44 -7.24
C LEU A 422 8.56 -1.11 -8.23
N VAL A 423 8.34 -0.16 -9.14
CA VAL A 423 9.29 0.17 -10.19
C VAL A 423 10.36 1.17 -9.71
N THR A 424 9.96 2.22 -8.99
CA THR A 424 10.84 3.38 -8.77
C THR A 424 11.28 3.58 -7.32
N GLU A 425 10.65 2.89 -6.33
CA GLU A 425 10.88 3.23 -4.94
C GLU A 425 12.23 2.75 -4.40
N GLN A 426 12.86 3.60 -3.59
CA GLN A 426 14.10 3.28 -2.87
C GLN A 426 13.81 2.32 -1.71
N ILE A 427 13.99 1.02 -1.93
CA ILE A 427 13.79 0.01 -0.90
C ILE A 427 14.91 -0.04 0.15
N SER A 428 16.02 0.64 -0.10
CA SER A 428 17.08 0.85 0.91
C SER A 428 16.60 1.64 2.12
N GLN A 429 15.51 2.40 1.98
CA GLN A 429 14.84 3.10 3.07
C GLN A 429 13.71 2.25 3.66
N PRO A 430 13.76 1.87 4.95
CA PRO A 430 12.80 0.93 5.55
C PRO A 430 11.33 1.37 5.45
N THR A 431 11.06 2.68 5.57
CA THR A 431 9.69 3.21 5.46
C THR A 431 9.14 3.06 4.03
N ASN A 432 9.94 3.39 3.02
CA ASN A 432 9.58 3.26 1.61
C ASN A 432 9.34 1.80 1.23
N LEU A 433 10.25 0.89 1.65
CA LEU A 433 10.09 -0.55 1.50
C LEU A 433 8.77 -1.04 2.14
N GLY A 434 8.48 -0.56 3.36
CA GLY A 434 7.26 -0.92 4.06
C GLY A 434 5.99 -0.51 3.31
N PHE A 435 5.93 0.72 2.78
CA PHE A 435 4.79 1.18 1.99
C PHE A 435 4.68 0.44 0.65
N MET A 436 5.78 0.25 -0.08
CA MET A 436 5.77 -0.50 -1.34
C MET A 436 5.16 -1.89 -1.16
N VAL A 437 5.62 -2.62 -0.15
CA VAL A 437 5.15 -3.97 0.15
C VAL A 437 3.69 -3.96 0.60
N PHE A 438 3.34 -3.02 1.47
CA PHE A 438 2.00 -2.95 2.04
C PHE A 438 0.95 -2.55 1.01
N VAL A 439 1.20 -1.51 0.21
CA VAL A 439 0.29 -1.06 -0.85
C VAL A 439 0.16 -2.13 -1.94
N GLY A 440 1.27 -2.78 -2.33
CA GLY A 440 1.25 -3.92 -3.25
C GLY A 440 0.38 -5.06 -2.74
N GLY A 441 0.53 -5.43 -1.46
CA GLY A 441 -0.28 -6.46 -0.80
C GLY A 441 -1.77 -6.09 -0.71
N LEU A 442 -2.09 -4.83 -0.37
CA LEU A 442 -3.47 -4.33 -0.33
C LEU A 442 -4.12 -4.32 -1.72
N CYS A 443 -3.38 -3.90 -2.75
CA CYS A 443 -3.87 -3.93 -4.12
C CYS A 443 -4.23 -5.36 -4.54
N LEU A 444 -3.34 -6.32 -4.28
CA LEU A 444 -3.59 -7.74 -4.56
C LEU A 444 -4.75 -8.30 -3.72
N ALA A 445 -4.91 -7.88 -2.47
CA ALA A 445 -6.04 -8.27 -1.62
C ALA A 445 -7.37 -7.71 -2.17
N ALA A 446 -7.38 -6.46 -2.64
CA ALA A 446 -8.55 -5.87 -3.28
C ALA A 446 -8.93 -6.57 -4.60
N LEU A 447 -7.95 -7.16 -5.30
CA LEU A 447 -8.15 -7.95 -6.52
C LEU A 447 -8.60 -9.40 -6.23
N ALA A 448 -8.34 -9.94 -5.03
CA ALA A 448 -8.59 -11.34 -4.70
C ALA A 448 -10.09 -11.66 -4.54
N GLU A 449 -10.93 -10.67 -4.25
CA GLU A 449 -12.39 -10.82 -4.15
C GLU A 449 -13.00 -11.46 -5.40
N ASP A 450 -12.41 -11.20 -6.58
CA ASP A 450 -12.86 -11.75 -7.86
C ASP A 450 -12.77 -13.27 -7.93
N ARG A 451 -11.80 -13.86 -7.25
CA ARG A 451 -11.58 -15.32 -7.28
C ARG A 451 -12.61 -16.07 -6.45
N PHE A 452 -13.07 -15.48 -5.33
CA PHE A 452 -14.10 -16.08 -4.47
C PHE A 452 -15.49 -15.97 -5.09
N SER A 453 -15.83 -14.81 -5.62
CA SER A 453 -17.12 -14.58 -6.28
C SER A 453 -17.29 -15.45 -7.52
N ASN A 454 -16.25 -15.58 -8.36
CA ASN A 454 -16.28 -16.41 -9.56
C ASN A 454 -16.27 -17.92 -9.25
N ARG A 455 -15.64 -18.38 -8.15
CA ARG A 455 -15.71 -19.78 -7.73
C ARG A 455 -17.12 -20.17 -7.28
N ILE A 456 -17.79 -19.30 -6.51
CA ILE A 456 -19.17 -19.55 -6.08
C ILE A 456 -20.12 -19.54 -7.29
N ALA A 457 -19.88 -18.68 -8.29
CA ALA A 457 -20.68 -18.62 -9.52
C ALA A 457 -20.37 -19.78 -10.49
N SER A 458 -19.22 -20.41 -10.42
CA SER A 458 -18.78 -21.53 -11.28
C SER A 458 -18.98 -22.90 -10.67
N GLU A 459 -19.32 -23.03 -9.38
CA GLU A 459 -19.75 -24.31 -8.83
C GLU A 459 -21.15 -24.64 -9.40
N PRO A 460 -21.27 -25.69 -10.24
CA PRO A 460 -22.57 -26.14 -10.69
C PRO A 460 -23.37 -26.47 -9.43
N SER A 461 -24.54 -25.84 -9.28
CA SER A 461 -25.48 -26.19 -8.24
C SER A 461 -25.69 -27.70 -8.31
N SER A 462 -25.05 -28.45 -7.43
CA SER A 462 -25.32 -29.86 -7.25
C SER A 462 -26.76 -29.93 -6.72
N ARG A 463 -27.69 -30.01 -7.69
CA ARG A 463 -29.06 -30.40 -7.40
C ARG A 463 -28.97 -31.75 -6.73
N HIS A 464 -29.13 -31.79 -5.43
CA HIS A 464 -29.51 -33.04 -4.76
C HIS A 464 -30.75 -33.59 -5.50
N PRO A 465 -30.67 -34.83 -5.99
CA PRO A 465 -31.86 -35.47 -6.51
C PRO A 465 -32.85 -35.58 -5.34
N VAL A 466 -33.97 -34.87 -5.46
CA VAL A 466 -35.13 -35.08 -4.58
C VAL A 466 -35.54 -36.52 -4.78
N HIS A 467 -35.24 -37.37 -3.82
CA HIS A 467 -35.75 -38.74 -3.76
C HIS A 467 -37.27 -38.68 -3.71
N ASN A 468 -37.91 -39.03 -4.82
CA ASN A 468 -39.36 -39.30 -4.92
C ASN A 468 -39.68 -40.46 -3.99
N LEU A 469 -40.06 -40.14 -2.75
CA LEU A 469 -40.70 -41.10 -1.86
C LEU A 469 -42.15 -41.32 -2.40
N GLY A 470 -42.38 -42.56 -2.81
CA GLY A 470 -43.54 -43.06 -3.50
C GLY A 470 -44.88 -42.74 -2.80
N LYS A 471 -45.85 -42.54 -3.63
CA LYS A 471 -47.28 -42.59 -3.30
C LYS A 471 -47.61 -43.96 -2.71
N GLY A 472 -47.92 -44.05 -1.43
CA GLY A 472 -48.62 -45.18 -0.80
C GLY A 472 -50.14 -44.96 -0.84
N PRO A 473 -50.96 -46.03 -0.84
CA PRO A 473 -52.33 -45.96 -1.28
C PRO A 473 -53.36 -45.51 -0.22
N ASP A 474 -54.40 -44.94 -0.78
CA ASP A 474 -55.70 -44.57 -0.26
C ASP A 474 -56.24 -45.51 0.84
N SER A 475 -56.64 -44.99 1.99
CA SER A 475 -57.61 -45.62 2.86
C SER A 475 -58.61 -44.60 3.46
N ARG A 476 -59.69 -44.43 2.75
CA ARG A 476 -60.90 -43.82 3.30
C ARG A 476 -61.38 -44.65 4.49
N ARG A 477 -61.54 -44.08 5.66
CA ARG A 477 -62.51 -44.49 6.67
C ARG A 477 -63.18 -43.27 7.30
N ARG A 478 -64.43 -43.16 7.03
CA ARG A 478 -65.45 -42.36 7.73
C ARG A 478 -65.48 -42.80 9.20
N PHE A 479 -65.57 -41.87 10.14
CA PHE A 479 -66.37 -42.08 11.39
C PHE A 479 -67.10 -40.78 11.73
N ARG A 480 -68.43 -41.04 11.97
CA ARG A 480 -69.40 -40.07 12.42
C ARG A 480 -69.26 -39.74 13.88
N GLY A 481 -69.44 -38.53 14.22
CA GLY A 481 -70.37 -37.85 15.12
C GLY A 481 -70.53 -38.33 16.57
N SER A 482 -70.43 -37.40 17.46
CA SER A 482 -71.50 -36.96 18.39
C SER A 482 -70.88 -36.43 19.70
N PRO A 483 -71.63 -35.75 20.59
CA PRO A 483 -71.33 -34.42 21.02
C PRO A 483 -70.99 -34.35 22.53
N LEU A 484 -70.66 -33.13 23.00
CA LEU A 484 -70.41 -32.70 24.38
C LEU A 484 -71.36 -33.20 25.42
N PRO A 485 -71.05 -33.21 26.75
CA PRO A 485 -71.45 -32.10 27.60
C PRO A 485 -70.39 -31.63 28.65
N VAL A 486 -70.38 -30.37 28.87
CA VAL A 486 -70.54 -29.55 30.08
C VAL A 486 -70.37 -30.24 31.44
N SER A 487 -69.38 -29.83 32.18
CA SER A 487 -69.43 -29.27 33.54
C SER A 487 -68.06 -28.72 33.92
#